data_d65bc0a1ad9440efd34a8df18c18be0a
#
_entry.id   d65bc0a1ad9440efd34a8df18c18be0a
#
_cell.length_a   1.000
_cell.length_b   1.000
_cell.length_c   1.000
_cell.angle_alpha   90.00
_cell.angle_beta   90.00
_cell.angle_gamma   90.00
#
_symmetry.space_group_name_H-M   'P 1'
#
loop_
_entity.id
_entity.type
_entity.pdbx_description
1 polymer ?
#
loop_
_entity_poly.entity_id
_entity_poly.type
_entity_poly.pdbx_seq_one_letter_code
_entity_poly.pdbx_strand_id
1 'polypeptide(L)' 'MSKKEIYADGIGQIHFVGGMVRFDYVTLQPGEDGAAPTAEGNIRIVMPPQGFLGAFNSMQQLIVEA' A
#
# COMPACT_ATOMS: atom_id res chain seq x y z
N MET A 1 6.26 18.25 16.07
CA MET A 1 6.88 17.24 15.20
C MET A 1 6.12 17.12 13.91
N SER A 2 6.79 17.27 12.81
CA SER A 2 6.10 17.23 11.51
C SER A 2 5.94 15.78 11.04
N LYS A 3 4.81 15.51 10.40
CA LYS A 3 4.55 14.22 9.81
C LYS A 3 5.03 14.23 8.36
N LYS A 4 5.47 13.07 7.89
CA LYS A 4 5.76 12.90 6.48
C LYS A 4 4.49 12.49 5.74
N GLU A 5 4.29 13.08 4.59
CA GLU A 5 3.19 12.68 3.72
C GLU A 5 3.76 12.08 2.47
N ILE A 6 3.15 10.97 2.05
CA ILE A 6 3.59 10.25 0.87
C ILE A 6 2.36 10.01 0.01
N TYR A 7 2.49 10.32 -1.27
CA TYR A 7 1.43 9.99 -2.21
C TYR A 7 1.61 8.58 -2.72
N ALA A 8 0.51 7.84 -2.78
CA ALA A 8 0.49 6.52 -3.39
C ALA A 8 -0.85 6.31 -4.05
N ASP A 9 -0.84 5.69 -5.20
CA ASP A 9 -2.09 5.35 -5.89
C ASP A 9 -2.73 4.11 -5.29
N GLY A 10 -1.95 3.28 -4.63
CA GLY A 10 -2.47 2.08 -4.03
C GLY A 10 -1.39 1.25 -3.39
N ILE A 11 -1.73 0.00 -3.14
CA ILE A 11 -0.85 -0.97 -2.52
C ILE A 11 -0.62 -2.09 -3.52
N GLY A 12 0.64 -2.51 -3.67
CA GLY A 12 0.97 -3.64 -4.52
C GLY A 12 0.63 -4.95 -3.85
N GLN A 13 1.28 -6.01 -4.31
CA GLN A 13 1.03 -7.33 -3.74
C GLN A 13 1.49 -7.38 -2.29
N ILE A 14 0.71 -8.10 -1.49
CA ILE A 14 1.00 -8.28 -0.08
C ILE A 14 1.58 -9.68 0.10
N HIS A 15 2.70 -9.77 0.80
CA HIS A 15 3.37 -11.03 1.04
C HIS A 15 3.57 -11.24 2.54
N PHE A 16 3.56 -12.51 2.94
CA PHE A 16 3.86 -12.90 4.30
C PHE A 16 5.19 -13.64 4.27
N VAL A 17 6.23 -13.01 4.80
CA VAL A 17 7.60 -13.54 4.74
C VAL A 17 8.26 -13.37 6.09
N GLY A 18 8.84 -14.46 6.60
CA GLY A 18 9.58 -14.40 7.86
C GLY A 18 8.74 -13.95 9.04
N GLY A 19 7.46 -14.28 9.06
CA GLY A 19 6.57 -13.89 10.14
C GLY A 19 6.09 -12.45 10.06
N MET A 20 6.39 -11.73 8.99
CA MET A 20 6.03 -10.33 8.84
C MET A 20 5.23 -10.12 7.57
N VAL A 21 4.34 -9.13 7.60
CA VAL A 21 3.58 -8.74 6.43
C VAL A 21 4.35 -7.66 5.69
N ARG A 22 4.49 -7.82 4.38
CA ARG A 22 5.25 -6.91 3.54
C ARG A 22 4.42 -6.50 2.34
N PHE A 23 4.39 -5.22 2.05
CA PHE A 23 3.75 -4.71 0.85
C PHE A 23 4.40 -3.41 0.46
N ASP A 24 4.24 -3.04 -0.81
CA ASP A 24 4.80 -1.80 -1.33
C ASP A 24 3.68 -0.82 -1.65
N TYR A 25 3.88 0.44 -1.32
CA TYR A 25 3.07 1.50 -1.89
C TYR A 25 3.47 1.66 -3.34
N VAL A 26 2.48 1.80 -4.20
CA VAL A 26 2.73 1.91 -5.64
C VAL A 26 2.17 3.19 -6.19
N THR A 27 2.82 3.70 -7.23
CA THR A 27 2.28 4.79 -8.02
C THR A 27 2.07 4.29 -9.43
N LEU A 28 1.06 4.85 -10.09
CA LEU A 28 0.79 4.50 -11.48
C LEU A 28 1.61 5.42 -12.39
N GLN A 29 2.38 4.81 -13.26
CA GLN A 29 3.19 5.53 -14.23
C GLN A 29 2.52 5.48 -15.59
N PRO A 30 2.51 6.58 -16.33
CA PRO A 30 1.87 6.57 -17.65
C PRO A 30 2.56 5.59 -18.58
N GLY A 31 1.75 4.85 -19.33
CA GLY A 31 2.28 3.97 -20.34
C GLY A 31 2.78 4.74 -21.55
N GLU A 32 3.62 4.11 -22.35
CA GLU A 32 4.11 4.70 -23.58
C GLU A 32 3.13 4.47 -24.71
N ASP A 33 2.97 5.48 -25.56
CA ASP A 33 2.18 5.37 -26.78
C ASP A 33 0.77 4.85 -26.57
N GLY A 34 0.13 5.33 -25.49
CA GLY A 34 -1.24 4.95 -25.21
C GLY A 34 -1.40 3.61 -24.51
N ALA A 35 -0.30 2.99 -24.08
CA ALA A 35 -0.38 1.76 -23.32
C ALA A 35 -0.97 2.01 -21.95
N ALA A 36 -1.48 0.94 -21.32
CA ALA A 36 -2.04 1.04 -19.99
C ALA A 36 -0.99 1.48 -18.97
N PRO A 37 -1.38 2.24 -17.94
CA PRO A 37 -0.43 2.62 -16.89
C PRO A 37 0.14 1.39 -16.19
N THR A 38 1.37 1.51 -15.71
CA THR A 38 2.02 0.46 -14.96
C THR A 38 2.18 0.89 -13.51
N ALA A 39 2.07 -0.08 -12.59
CA ALA A 39 2.27 0.19 -11.18
C ALA A 39 3.74 0.03 -10.84
N GLU A 40 4.27 0.98 -10.10
CA GLU A 40 5.67 0.96 -9.70
C GLU A 40 5.76 1.10 -8.19
N GLY A 41 6.47 0.15 -7.57
CA GLY A 41 6.65 0.16 -6.13
C GLY A 41 7.67 1.20 -5.70
N ASN A 42 7.29 2.05 -4.76
CA ASN A 42 8.15 3.13 -4.30
C ASN A 42 8.69 2.89 -2.89
N ILE A 43 7.83 2.49 -1.97
CA ILE A 43 8.19 2.36 -0.58
C ILE A 43 7.65 1.04 -0.06
N ARG A 44 8.51 0.28 0.61
CA ARG A 44 8.11 -0.99 1.20
C ARG A 44 7.77 -0.79 2.67
N ILE A 45 6.64 -1.34 3.05
CA ILE A 45 6.20 -1.36 4.44
C ILE A 45 6.31 -2.79 4.95
N VAL A 46 6.90 -2.93 6.13
CA VAL A 46 6.99 -4.22 6.81
C VAL A 46 6.37 -4.04 8.19
N MET A 47 5.44 -4.89 8.54
CA MET A 47 4.78 -4.77 9.83
C MET A 47 4.42 -6.15 10.38
N PRO A 48 4.26 -6.27 11.72
CA PRO A 48 3.80 -7.53 12.29
C PRO A 48 2.36 -7.81 11.90
N PRO A 49 1.96 -9.08 11.91
CA PRO A 49 0.59 -9.44 11.54
C PRO A 49 -0.49 -8.73 12.35
N GLN A 50 -0.25 -8.48 13.63
CA GLN A 50 -1.22 -7.76 14.46
C GLN A 50 -1.40 -6.33 13.99
N GLY A 51 -0.30 -5.67 13.63
CA GLY A 51 -0.39 -4.32 13.10
C GLY A 51 -1.13 -4.28 11.78
N PHE A 52 -0.89 -5.27 10.94
CA PHE A 52 -1.59 -5.36 9.67
C PHE A 52 -3.09 -5.58 9.87
N LEU A 53 -3.45 -6.46 10.80
CA LEU A 53 -4.87 -6.72 11.09
C LEU A 53 -5.55 -5.45 11.60
N GLY A 54 -4.89 -4.72 12.48
CA GLY A 54 -5.44 -3.46 12.98
C GLY A 54 -5.64 -2.44 11.88
N ALA A 55 -4.66 -2.33 10.99
CA ALA A 55 -4.78 -1.42 9.85
C ALA A 55 -5.93 -1.82 8.94
N PHE A 56 -6.06 -3.12 8.67
CA PHE A 56 -7.15 -3.62 7.85
C PHE A 56 -8.50 -3.27 8.45
N ASN A 57 -8.65 -3.50 9.75
CA ASN A 57 -9.92 -3.20 10.42
C ASN A 57 -10.25 -1.70 10.35
N SER A 58 -9.25 -0.86 10.55
CA SER A 58 -9.45 0.59 10.46
C SER A 58 -9.85 1.01 9.06
N MET A 59 -9.20 0.47 8.06
CA MET A 59 -9.50 0.79 6.67
C MET A 59 -10.89 0.30 6.27
N GLN A 60 -11.23 -0.91 6.72
CA GLN A 60 -12.54 -1.49 6.42
C GLN A 60 -13.66 -0.65 7.01
N GLN A 61 -13.47 -0.17 8.24
CA GLN A 61 -14.47 0.65 8.90
C GLN A 61 -14.72 1.95 8.13
N LEU A 62 -13.66 2.56 7.63
CA LEU A 62 -13.80 3.78 6.85
C LEU A 62 -14.62 3.53 5.58
N ILE A 63 -14.37 2.42 4.90
CA ILE A 63 -15.09 2.08 3.69
C ILE A 63 -16.57 1.84 3.97
N VAL A 64 -16.86 1.15 5.05
CA VAL A 64 -18.25 0.84 5.42
C VAL A 64 -19.04 2.10 5.77
N GLU A 65 -18.38 3.07 6.38
CA GLU A 65 -19.05 4.31 6.79
C GLU A 65 -19.12 5.36 5.67
N ALA A 66 -18.36 5.17 4.61
CA ALA A 66 -18.30 6.17 3.53
C ALA A 66 -19.54 6.15 2.58
#